data_8fd23d21dd8b8eb528988564aa8ceeb3
#
_entry.id   8fd23d21dd8b8eb528988564aa8ceeb3
#
_cell.length_a   1.000
_cell.length_b   1.000
_cell.length_c   1.000
_cell.angle_alpha   90.00
_cell.angle_beta   90.00
_cell.angle_gamma   90.00
#
_symmetry.space_group_name_H-M   'P 1'
#
loop_
_entity.id
_entity.type
_entity.pdbx_description
1 polymer ?
#
loop_
_entity_poly.entity_id
_entity_poly.type
_entity_poly.pdbx_seq_one_letter_code
_entity_poly.pdbx_strand_id
1 'polypeptide(L)'
;GGDDSTGREYIARKLRETILPTVLFDEATIDEAIEFLRQKSKEHDPFETDEAEKGVNIVRRVSAAGPDGAVPVEEQTISLRLTNVPLAEALRYVAEGSGMKYKIEPYTVVIVPLWQGTTDLYTRTFRVPPDFLSSASEGGGAGGSDVVDDPFATGGDGGGTSLSPRKTAKEILMAQGITFP
;
A
#
# COMPACT_ATOMS: atom_id res chain seq x y z
N GLY A 1 9.53 15.38 -16.43
CA GLY A 1 9.39 14.77 -15.12
C GLY A 1 9.31 15.72 -13.92
N GLY A 2 9.55 17.04 -14.12
CA GLY A 2 9.53 17.99 -13.00
C GLY A 2 8.13 18.44 -12.58
N ASP A 3 7.21 18.52 -13.52
CA ASP A 3 5.88 19.09 -13.27
C ASP A 3 4.97 18.20 -12.46
N ASP A 4 5.08 16.89 -12.62
CA ASP A 4 4.22 15.93 -11.92
C ASP A 4 4.51 15.86 -10.41
N SER A 5 5.76 15.99 -10.01
CA SER A 5 6.13 16.02 -8.59
C SER A 5 5.64 17.30 -7.92
N THR A 6 5.79 18.43 -8.59
CA THR A 6 5.32 19.74 -8.12
C THR A 6 3.79 19.75 -7.94
N GLY A 7 3.07 19.21 -8.91
CA GLY A 7 1.61 19.09 -8.82
C GLY A 7 1.15 18.23 -7.64
N ARG A 8 1.80 17.09 -7.42
CA ARG A 8 1.50 16.21 -6.27
C ARG A 8 1.78 16.90 -4.94
N GLU A 9 2.91 17.58 -4.82
CA GLU A 9 3.26 18.33 -3.61
C GLU A 9 2.25 19.44 -3.31
N TYR A 10 1.81 20.14 -4.36
CA TYR A 10 0.79 21.18 -4.23
C TYR A 10 -0.54 20.62 -3.73
N ILE A 11 -1.01 19.53 -4.32
CA ILE A 11 -2.23 18.85 -3.85
C ILE A 11 -2.05 18.32 -2.42
N ALA A 12 -0.91 17.69 -2.11
CA ALA A 12 -0.62 17.20 -0.76
C ALA A 12 -0.64 18.33 0.28
N ARG A 13 -0.15 19.50 -0.09
CA ARG A 13 -0.15 20.69 0.76
C ARG A 13 -1.58 21.18 0.99
N LYS A 14 -2.38 21.31 -0.05
CA LYS A 14 -3.81 21.64 0.07
C LYS A 14 -4.53 20.68 1.01
N LEU A 15 -4.29 19.39 0.88
CA LEU A 15 -4.90 18.38 1.74
C LEU A 15 -4.55 18.55 3.22
N ARG A 16 -3.33 18.96 3.53
CA ARG A 16 -2.88 19.14 4.92
C ARG A 16 -3.33 20.47 5.53
N GLU A 17 -3.38 21.52 4.74
CA GLU A 17 -3.61 22.88 5.24
C GLU A 17 -5.08 23.33 5.14
N THR A 18 -5.89 22.64 4.35
CA THR A 18 -7.33 22.87 4.32
C THR A 18 -7.98 22.20 5.52
N ILE A 19 -8.39 23.00 6.48
CA ILE A 19 -9.00 22.51 7.72
C ILE A 19 -10.52 22.57 7.60
N LEU A 20 -11.16 21.43 7.82
CA LEU A 20 -12.61 21.31 7.82
C LEU A 20 -13.14 21.44 9.24
N PRO A 21 -13.97 22.45 9.53
CA PRO A 21 -14.48 22.68 10.88
C PRO A 21 -15.39 21.54 11.37
N THR A 22 -16.21 21.01 10.48
CA THR A 22 -17.12 19.91 10.81
C THR A 22 -17.33 19.02 9.59
N VAL A 23 -17.17 17.72 9.79
CA VAL A 23 -17.51 16.67 8.84
C VAL A 23 -18.47 15.71 9.54
N LEU A 24 -19.66 15.58 9.02
CA LEU A 24 -20.69 14.69 9.58
C LEU A 24 -21.29 13.87 8.43
N PHE A 25 -21.15 12.58 8.54
CA PHE A 25 -21.84 11.63 7.67
C PHE A 25 -22.70 10.69 8.52
N ASP A 26 -23.89 10.44 8.05
CA ASP A 26 -24.83 9.50 8.64
C ASP A 26 -25.40 8.63 7.53
N GLU A 27 -24.91 7.40 7.46
CA GLU A 27 -25.21 6.44 6.40
C GLU A 27 -25.03 7.01 4.98
N ALA A 28 -24.03 7.86 4.79
CA ALA A 28 -23.72 8.45 3.50
C ALA A 28 -23.01 7.46 2.58
N THR A 29 -23.31 7.51 1.28
CA THR A 29 -22.56 6.75 0.29
C THR A 29 -21.19 7.35 0.06
N ILE A 30 -20.28 6.58 -0.51
CA ILE A 30 -18.93 7.09 -0.83
C ILE A 30 -18.99 8.29 -1.81
N ASP A 31 -19.91 8.28 -2.74
CA ASP A 31 -20.05 9.36 -3.73
C ASP A 31 -20.58 10.64 -3.08
N GLU A 32 -21.54 10.53 -2.18
CA GLU A 32 -22.01 11.67 -1.37
C GLU A 32 -20.92 12.27 -0.50
N ALA A 33 -20.13 11.40 0.13
CA ALA A 33 -19.00 11.82 0.95
C ALA A 33 -17.92 12.53 0.12
N ILE A 34 -17.60 12.01 -1.06
CA ILE A 34 -16.65 12.63 -1.99
C ILE A 34 -17.14 14.02 -2.41
N GLU A 35 -18.41 14.13 -2.80
CA GLU A 35 -18.98 15.41 -3.24
C GLU A 35 -18.97 16.45 -2.10
N PHE A 36 -19.31 16.02 -0.89
CA PHE A 36 -19.21 16.85 0.30
C PHE A 36 -17.78 17.37 0.53
N LEU A 37 -16.78 16.47 0.47
CA LEU A 37 -15.39 16.85 0.66
C LEU A 37 -14.88 17.78 -0.44
N ARG A 38 -15.31 17.57 -1.69
CA ARG A 38 -14.97 18.48 -2.81
C ARG A 38 -15.51 19.89 -2.57
N GLN A 39 -16.77 19.99 -2.18
CA GLN A 39 -17.40 21.27 -1.87
C GLN A 39 -16.71 21.95 -0.69
N LYS A 40 -16.49 21.23 0.40
CA LYS A 40 -15.81 21.76 1.59
C LYS A 40 -14.38 22.16 1.32
N SER A 41 -13.69 21.43 0.43
CA SER A 41 -12.33 21.81 0.03
C SER A 41 -12.31 23.17 -0.68
N LYS A 42 -13.33 23.50 -1.45
CA LYS A 42 -13.46 24.83 -2.08
C LYS A 42 -13.78 25.93 -1.08
N GLU A 43 -14.71 25.66 -0.16
CA GLU A 43 -15.12 26.65 0.84
C GLU A 43 -13.98 27.05 1.78
N HIS A 44 -13.11 26.12 2.11
CA HIS A 44 -12.04 26.30 3.10
C HIS A 44 -10.63 26.31 2.52
N ASP A 45 -10.48 26.47 1.19
CA ASP A 45 -9.17 26.55 0.55
C ASP A 45 -8.43 27.82 0.98
N PRO A 46 -7.29 27.72 1.69
CA PRO A 46 -6.53 28.89 2.12
C PRO A 46 -5.59 29.45 1.07
N PHE A 47 -5.41 28.77 -0.07
CA PHE A 47 -4.41 29.10 -1.07
C PHE A 47 -4.94 29.89 -2.25
N GLU A 48 -6.19 29.63 -2.65
CA GLU A 48 -6.73 30.15 -3.88
C GLU A 48 -7.85 31.15 -3.64
N THR A 49 -7.82 32.23 -4.40
CA THR A 49 -8.89 33.23 -4.45
C THR A 49 -9.80 33.02 -5.65
N ASP A 50 -9.31 32.41 -6.70
CA ASP A 50 -10.11 32.10 -7.89
C ASP A 50 -10.99 30.88 -7.65
N GLU A 51 -12.28 31.05 -7.84
CA GLU A 51 -13.29 30.01 -7.63
C GLU A 51 -13.05 28.76 -8.50
N ALA A 52 -12.45 28.93 -9.68
CA ALA A 52 -12.12 27.84 -10.58
C ALA A 52 -10.94 26.98 -10.10
N GLU A 53 -10.02 27.59 -9.35
CA GLU A 53 -8.81 26.92 -8.84
C GLU A 53 -8.92 26.46 -7.38
N LYS A 54 -9.98 26.92 -6.70
CA LYS A 54 -10.26 26.51 -5.31
C LYS A 54 -10.54 25.04 -5.17
N GLY A 55 -10.09 24.52 -4.05
CA GLY A 55 -10.38 23.16 -3.62
C GLY A 55 -9.47 22.10 -4.23
N VAL A 56 -9.84 20.88 -4.02
CA VAL A 56 -9.13 19.70 -4.52
C VAL A 56 -10.10 18.87 -5.34
N ASN A 57 -9.67 18.50 -6.54
CA ASN A 57 -10.43 17.59 -7.36
C ASN A 57 -10.28 16.16 -6.80
N ILE A 58 -11.39 15.56 -6.42
CA ILE A 58 -11.44 14.21 -5.85
C ILE A 58 -12.28 13.34 -6.77
N VAL A 59 -11.73 12.26 -7.26
CA VAL A 59 -12.43 11.33 -8.14
C VAL A 59 -12.35 9.90 -7.61
N ARG A 60 -13.40 9.14 -7.82
CA ARG A 60 -13.41 7.71 -7.53
C ARG A 60 -13.12 6.94 -8.82
N ARG A 61 -12.12 6.08 -8.76
CA ARG A 61 -11.83 5.16 -9.85
C ARG A 61 -12.48 3.82 -9.55
N VAL A 62 -13.41 3.43 -10.40
CA VAL A 62 -14.09 2.15 -10.30
C VAL A 62 -13.33 1.11 -11.10
N SER A 63 -13.00 -0.01 -10.50
CA SER A 63 -12.45 -1.16 -11.21
C SER A 63 -13.56 -2.18 -11.43
N ALA A 64 -13.65 -2.68 -12.65
CA ALA A 64 -14.71 -3.60 -13.06
C ALA A 64 -14.63 -5.00 -12.44
N ALA A 65 -13.49 -5.35 -11.84
CA ALA A 65 -13.29 -6.68 -11.25
C ALA A 65 -12.61 -6.56 -9.88
N GLY A 66 -13.33 -6.88 -8.84
CA GLY A 66 -12.78 -7.10 -7.51
C GLY A 66 -12.51 -8.59 -7.26
N PRO A 67 -11.78 -8.94 -6.18
CA PRO A 67 -11.67 -10.31 -5.75
C PRO A 67 -13.06 -10.89 -5.43
N ASP A 68 -13.24 -12.18 -5.70
CA ASP A 68 -14.50 -12.87 -5.41
C ASP A 68 -14.91 -12.71 -3.95
N GLY A 69 -16.14 -12.29 -3.72
CA GLY A 69 -16.69 -12.05 -2.39
C GLY A 69 -16.49 -10.64 -1.85
N ALA A 70 -15.90 -9.72 -2.62
CA ALA A 70 -15.85 -8.32 -2.23
C ALA A 70 -17.25 -7.70 -2.29
N VAL A 71 -17.64 -7.01 -1.22
CA VAL A 71 -18.90 -6.26 -1.19
C VAL A 71 -18.78 -5.07 -2.14
N PRO A 72 -19.75 -4.83 -3.03
CA PRO A 72 -19.74 -3.66 -3.88
C PRO A 72 -19.62 -2.37 -3.06
N VAL A 73 -18.75 -1.46 -3.48
CA VAL A 73 -18.49 -0.20 -2.76
C VAL A 73 -19.76 0.66 -2.69
N GLU A 74 -20.62 0.55 -3.69
CA GLU A 74 -21.89 1.26 -3.78
C GLU A 74 -22.89 0.89 -2.67
N GLU A 75 -22.75 -0.29 -2.09
CA GLU A 75 -23.62 -0.77 -1.00
C GLU A 75 -23.07 -0.41 0.38
N GLN A 76 -21.85 0.14 0.45
CA GLN A 76 -21.26 0.54 1.71
C GLN A 76 -21.65 1.97 2.06
N THR A 77 -22.03 2.18 3.30
CA THR A 77 -22.33 3.49 3.84
C THR A 77 -21.31 3.90 4.90
N ILE A 78 -21.11 5.19 5.04
CA ILE A 78 -20.17 5.78 5.98
C ILE A 78 -20.94 6.58 7.01
N SER A 79 -20.65 6.31 8.28
CA SER A 79 -21.14 7.12 9.40
C SER A 79 -19.93 7.56 10.22
N LEU A 80 -19.63 8.85 10.20
CA LEU A 80 -18.54 9.41 10.98
C LEU A 80 -18.78 10.88 11.33
N ARG A 81 -18.17 11.31 12.41
CA ARG A 81 -18.20 12.68 12.85
C ARG A 81 -16.79 13.16 13.19
N LEU A 82 -16.32 14.17 12.47
CA LEU A 82 -15.02 14.79 12.69
C LEU A 82 -15.18 16.28 12.92
N THR A 83 -14.33 16.85 13.75
CA THR A 83 -14.34 18.27 14.07
C THR A 83 -12.92 18.81 13.94
N ASN A 84 -12.76 19.89 13.20
CA ASN A 84 -11.50 20.61 13.04
C ASN A 84 -10.35 19.70 12.58
N VAL A 85 -10.56 19.04 11.44
CA VAL A 85 -9.61 18.08 10.87
C VAL A 85 -9.09 18.55 9.51
N PRO A 86 -7.83 18.23 9.16
CA PRO A 86 -7.33 18.43 7.80
C PRO A 86 -8.13 17.62 6.79
N LEU A 87 -8.26 18.14 5.58
CA LEU A 87 -8.93 17.44 4.47
C LEU A 87 -8.31 16.05 4.22
N ALA A 88 -6.99 15.91 4.36
CA ALA A 88 -6.28 14.63 4.26
C ALA A 88 -6.83 13.58 5.22
N GLU A 89 -7.08 13.96 6.47
CA GLU A 89 -7.62 13.05 7.48
C GLU A 89 -9.08 12.68 7.18
N ALA A 90 -9.89 13.66 6.80
CA ALA A 90 -11.28 13.40 6.40
C ALA A 90 -11.34 12.43 5.22
N LEU A 91 -10.50 12.63 4.19
CA LEU A 91 -10.37 11.74 3.04
C LEU A 91 -9.95 10.32 3.45
N ARG A 92 -8.98 10.21 4.34
CA ARG A 92 -8.50 8.92 4.84
C ARG A 92 -9.62 8.15 5.52
N TYR A 93 -10.34 8.76 6.44
CA TYR A 93 -11.45 8.12 7.15
C TYR A 93 -12.60 7.71 6.21
N VAL A 94 -12.92 8.56 5.23
CA VAL A 94 -13.94 8.26 4.23
C VAL A 94 -13.51 7.07 3.37
N ALA A 95 -12.28 7.07 2.88
CA ALA A 95 -11.75 5.97 2.08
C ALA A 95 -11.70 4.66 2.86
N GLU A 96 -11.10 4.66 4.04
CA GLU A 96 -11.00 3.47 4.90
C GLU A 96 -12.39 2.93 5.29
N GLY A 97 -13.32 3.80 5.63
CA GLY A 97 -14.70 3.41 5.96
C GLY A 97 -15.46 2.74 4.81
N SER A 98 -15.02 2.99 3.59
CA SER A 98 -15.59 2.38 2.36
C SER A 98 -14.74 1.23 1.81
N GLY A 99 -13.74 0.75 2.55
CA GLY A 99 -12.82 -0.27 2.04
C GLY A 99 -11.95 0.21 0.87
N MET A 100 -11.64 1.50 0.84
CA MET A 100 -10.87 2.16 -0.21
C MET A 100 -9.65 2.86 0.37
N LYS A 101 -8.80 3.38 -0.48
CA LYS A 101 -7.68 4.27 -0.15
C LYS A 101 -7.61 5.40 -1.16
N TYR A 102 -6.91 6.47 -0.83
CA TYR A 102 -6.68 7.54 -1.79
C TYR A 102 -5.21 7.62 -2.22
N LYS A 103 -5.02 8.09 -3.45
CA LYS A 103 -3.71 8.39 -4.04
C LYS A 103 -3.69 9.85 -4.48
N ILE A 104 -2.55 10.50 -4.35
CA ILE A 104 -2.36 11.87 -4.84
C ILE A 104 -1.72 11.80 -6.22
N GLU A 105 -2.42 12.32 -7.21
CA GLU A 105 -1.94 12.51 -8.56
C GLU A 105 -1.64 14.00 -8.80
N PRO A 106 -0.94 14.38 -9.88
CA PRO A 106 -0.53 15.78 -10.09
C PRO A 106 -1.65 16.83 -10.11
N TYR A 107 -2.86 16.42 -10.48
CA TYR A 107 -4.00 17.33 -10.63
C TYR A 107 -5.25 16.89 -9.88
N THR A 108 -5.19 15.75 -9.21
CA THR A 108 -6.38 15.17 -8.59
C THR A 108 -6.01 14.22 -7.45
N VAL A 109 -6.96 13.97 -6.59
CA VAL A 109 -6.92 12.87 -5.63
C VAL A 109 -7.81 11.75 -6.15
N VAL A 110 -7.28 10.56 -6.25
CA VAL A 110 -8.01 9.40 -6.75
C VAL A 110 -8.29 8.44 -5.60
N ILE A 111 -9.54 8.08 -5.42
CA ILE A 111 -9.96 7.05 -4.48
C ILE A 111 -10.07 5.72 -5.22
N VAL A 112 -9.36 4.72 -4.74
CA VAL A 112 -9.27 3.39 -5.36
C VAL A 112 -9.56 2.30 -4.32
N PRO A 113 -10.11 1.14 -4.71
CA PRO A 113 -10.27 0.03 -3.80
C PRO A 113 -8.94 -0.42 -3.18
N LEU A 114 -8.96 -0.88 -1.92
CA LEU A 114 -7.77 -1.33 -1.20
C LEU A 114 -7.01 -2.44 -1.93
N TRP A 115 -7.72 -3.35 -2.57
CA TRP A 115 -7.12 -4.46 -3.31
C TRP A 115 -6.41 -4.02 -4.61
N GLN A 116 -6.75 -2.86 -5.16
CA GLN A 116 -6.15 -2.36 -6.41
C GLN A 116 -4.72 -1.83 -6.23
N GLY A 117 -4.26 -1.68 -5.01
CA GLY A 117 -2.94 -1.14 -4.73
C GLY A 117 -1.80 -2.14 -4.67
N THR A 118 -2.10 -3.42 -4.73
CA THR A 118 -1.10 -4.49 -4.75
C THR A 118 -0.47 -4.70 -6.13
N THR A 119 -0.98 -4.03 -7.16
CA THR A 119 -0.49 -4.18 -8.54
C THR A 119 0.59 -3.16 -8.91
N ASP A 120 0.85 -2.17 -8.07
CA ASP A 120 2.06 -1.37 -8.20
C ASP A 120 3.25 -2.20 -7.67
N LEU A 121 3.61 -3.21 -8.44
CA LEU A 121 4.88 -3.91 -8.27
C LEU A 121 5.98 -2.84 -8.43
N TYR A 122 6.47 -2.34 -7.31
CA TYR A 122 7.71 -1.58 -7.32
C TYR A 122 8.83 -2.53 -7.71
N THR A 123 9.11 -2.60 -8.98
CA THR A 123 10.34 -3.25 -9.45
C THR A 123 11.49 -2.36 -9.02
N ARG A 124 12.05 -2.62 -7.84
CA ARG A 124 13.32 -2.03 -7.46
C ARG A 124 14.41 -2.86 -8.11
N THR A 125 15.06 -2.28 -9.09
CA THR A 125 16.27 -2.87 -9.64
C THR A 125 17.41 -2.60 -8.66
N PHE A 126 17.80 -3.62 -7.93
CA PHE A 126 19.02 -3.55 -7.12
C PHE A 126 20.20 -3.85 -8.05
N ARG A 127 21.10 -2.90 -8.17
CA ARG A 127 22.39 -3.17 -8.78
C ARG A 127 23.23 -3.90 -7.74
N VAL A 128 23.36 -5.19 -7.93
CA VAL A 128 24.30 -6.00 -7.16
C VAL A 128 25.69 -5.74 -7.74
N PRO A 129 26.71 -5.36 -6.92
CA PRO A 129 28.07 -5.26 -7.41
C PRO A 129 28.51 -6.58 -8.04
N PRO A 130 29.31 -6.56 -9.14
CA PRO A 130 29.74 -7.78 -9.82
C PRO A 130 30.56 -8.70 -8.90
N ASP A 131 31.13 -8.18 -7.83
CA ASP A 131 31.94 -8.94 -6.88
C ASP A 131 31.14 -9.63 -5.78
N PHE A 132 29.81 -9.48 -5.78
CA PHE A 132 28.95 -10.11 -4.75
C PHE A 132 29.01 -11.64 -4.77
N LEU A 133 29.09 -12.24 -5.95
CA LEU A 133 29.19 -13.68 -6.10
C LEU A 133 30.59 -14.20 -5.79
N SER A 134 31.64 -13.41 -6.01
CA SER A 134 33.01 -13.80 -5.71
C SER A 134 33.32 -13.71 -4.22
N SER A 135 32.76 -12.76 -3.48
CA SER A 135 32.95 -12.66 -2.03
C SER A 135 32.20 -13.75 -1.25
N ALA A 136 31.18 -14.35 -1.83
CA ALA A 136 30.48 -15.48 -1.23
C ALA A 136 31.27 -16.80 -1.35
N SER A 137 32.27 -16.88 -2.25
CA SER A 137 33.08 -18.07 -2.45
C SER A 137 34.42 -18.04 -1.74
N GLU A 138 34.84 -16.91 -1.17
CA GLU A 138 36.14 -16.77 -0.49
C GLU A 138 36.12 -17.07 1.02
N GLY A 139 35.07 -17.67 1.50
CA GLY A 139 34.96 -18.12 2.90
C GLY A 139 35.23 -19.61 3.14
N GLY A 140 35.81 -20.33 2.20
CA GLY A 140 36.08 -21.74 2.32
C GLY A 140 37.51 -22.08 1.91
N GLY A 141 38.34 -22.26 2.92
CA GLY A 141 39.75 -22.63 2.78
C GLY A 141 39.98 -23.88 1.96
N ALA A 142 41.15 -23.91 1.35
CA ALA A 142 41.76 -24.93 0.56
C ALA A 142 41.46 -26.37 0.99
N GLY A 143 41.04 -27.18 0.05
CA GLY A 143 41.00 -28.62 0.21
C GLY A 143 39.95 -29.30 -0.64
N GLY A 144 40.31 -29.58 -1.83
CA GLY A 144 39.93 -30.62 -2.77
C GLY A 144 38.54 -31.25 -2.70
N SER A 145 38.04 -31.34 -3.87
CA SER A 145 36.95 -32.14 -4.41
C SER A 145 35.62 -31.44 -4.52
N ASP A 146 35.32 -31.16 -5.76
CA ASP A 146 34.02 -30.78 -6.28
C ASP A 146 32.94 -31.78 -5.84
N VAL A 147 32.23 -31.43 -4.79
CA VAL A 147 30.92 -31.99 -4.58
C VAL A 147 29.97 -30.78 -4.66
N VAL A 148 29.42 -30.58 -5.82
CA VAL A 148 28.28 -29.69 -6.01
C VAL A 148 27.16 -30.33 -5.21
N ASP A 149 26.99 -29.88 -3.97
CA ASP A 149 25.82 -30.24 -3.16
C ASP A 149 24.61 -29.55 -3.77
N ASP A 150 23.98 -30.28 -4.69
CA ASP A 150 22.71 -29.85 -5.27
C ASP A 150 21.62 -30.00 -4.21
N PRO A 151 21.08 -28.93 -3.66
CA PRO A 151 20.05 -29.01 -2.64
C PRO A 151 18.75 -29.66 -3.15
N PHE A 152 18.66 -29.94 -4.44
CA PHE A 152 17.50 -30.54 -5.08
C PHE A 152 17.75 -31.98 -5.60
N ALA A 153 18.90 -32.54 -5.35
CA ALA A 153 19.15 -33.93 -5.71
C ALA A 153 18.34 -34.88 -4.83
N THR A 154 17.19 -35.27 -5.33
CA THR A 154 16.38 -36.33 -4.74
C THR A 154 16.82 -37.66 -5.30
N GLY A 155 17.38 -38.49 -4.46
CA GLY A 155 17.47 -39.91 -4.77
C GLY A 155 18.87 -40.46 -4.89
N GLY A 156 19.23 -41.30 -3.97
CA GLY A 156 20.40 -42.14 -4.03
C GLY A 156 20.88 -42.58 -2.65
N ASP A 157 20.31 -43.66 -2.25
CA ASP A 157 20.69 -44.50 -1.11
C ASP A 157 22.20 -44.63 -0.94
N GLY A 158 22.70 -44.47 0.25
CA GLY A 158 23.98 -45.05 0.63
C GLY A 158 24.93 -44.15 1.41
N GLY A 159 24.94 -44.28 2.72
CA GLY A 159 26.13 -44.02 3.52
C GLY A 159 26.08 -42.83 4.47
N GLY A 160 25.67 -43.12 5.65
CA GLY A 160 25.79 -42.46 6.89
C GLY A 160 26.71 -41.21 7.04
N THR A 161 26.11 -40.09 7.10
CA THR A 161 26.52 -39.00 7.96
C THR A 161 25.26 -38.44 8.57
N SER A 162 25.22 -38.46 9.89
CA SER A 162 24.11 -37.92 10.66
C SER A 162 23.96 -36.42 10.42
N LEU A 163 23.22 -36.08 9.38
CA LEU A 163 22.71 -34.74 9.25
C LEU A 163 21.62 -34.58 10.30
N SER A 164 21.87 -33.74 11.27
CA SER A 164 20.83 -33.30 12.19
C SER A 164 19.61 -32.92 11.37
N PRO A 165 18.44 -33.45 11.67
CA PRO A 165 17.25 -33.13 10.90
C PRO A 165 17.02 -31.63 10.94
N ARG A 166 17.01 -31.00 9.78
CA ARG A 166 16.65 -29.59 9.68
C ARG A 166 15.23 -29.45 10.22
N LYS A 167 15.10 -28.62 11.23
CA LYS A 167 13.79 -28.32 11.78
C LYS A 167 12.88 -27.83 10.67
N THR A 168 11.72 -28.42 10.56
CA THR A 168 10.73 -27.98 9.59
C THR A 168 10.28 -26.55 9.96
N ALA A 169 9.80 -25.80 8.98
CA ALA A 169 9.27 -24.45 9.23
C ALA A 169 8.21 -24.45 10.33
N LYS A 170 7.41 -25.51 10.42
CA LYS A 170 6.43 -25.74 11.48
C LYS A 170 7.06 -25.83 12.86
N GLU A 171 8.17 -26.57 13.00
CA GLU A 171 8.89 -26.70 14.25
C GLU A 171 9.57 -25.43 14.70
N ILE A 172 10.09 -24.64 13.76
CA ILE A 172 10.68 -23.32 14.06
C ILE A 172 9.60 -22.37 14.56
N LEU A 173 8.43 -22.36 13.94
CA LEU A 173 7.31 -21.51 14.33
C LEU A 173 6.74 -21.92 15.69
N MET A 174 6.65 -23.22 15.99
CA MET A 174 6.22 -23.73 17.29
C MET A 174 7.20 -23.35 18.40
N ALA A 175 8.50 -23.35 18.12
CA ALA A 175 9.54 -22.92 19.07
C ALA A 175 9.42 -21.42 19.42
N GLN A 176 8.80 -20.62 18.57
CA GLN A 176 8.51 -19.21 18.80
C GLN A 176 7.15 -18.94 19.47
N GLY A 177 6.44 -19.99 19.90
CA GLY A 177 5.16 -19.88 20.61
C GLY A 177 3.93 -19.76 19.73
N ILE A 178 4.04 -20.05 18.43
CA ILE A 178 2.90 -20.03 17.51
C ILE A 178 2.26 -21.43 17.53
N THR A 179 1.01 -21.50 17.97
CA THR A 179 0.21 -22.73 17.97
C THR A 179 -0.67 -22.77 16.72
N PHE A 180 -0.58 -23.88 16.01
CA PHE A 180 -1.51 -24.16 14.89
C PHE A 180 -2.65 -25.04 15.39
N PRO A 181 -3.90 -24.71 15.01
CA PRO A 181 -5.01 -25.58 15.34
C PRO A 181 -4.97 -26.92 14.61
#